data_a2595c382283d8c0cb14fcd824c3ccc3
#
_entry.id   a2595c382283d8c0cb14fcd824c3ccc3
#
_cell.length_a   1.000
_cell.length_b   1.000
_cell.length_c   1.000
_cell.angle_alpha   90.00
_cell.angle_beta   90.00
_cell.angle_gamma   90.00
#
_symmetry.space_group_name_H-M   'P 1'
#
loop_
_entity.id
_entity.type
_entity.pdbx_description
1 polymer ?
#
loop_
_entity_poly.entity_id
_entity_poly.type
_entity_poly.pdbx_seq_one_letter_code
_entity_poly.pdbx_strand_id
1 'polypeptide(L)'
;MILLLLLLPQLFLLAVHGLDSRKEEPRVVLIAIDGLRWQEVFEGARRDSLMPFLWKMGEGKGCMMGNRNRKSRMEVENGIWKSYAGYSEMLCGVTDDEHIFDNRKQYNPNRSVLEMVDASPDFRDRVSAVASWDVMPYILNIRRSELPVDFRSKHRVSAQVRRDSVTLHRALKTLGDKHPKLLFVEFCETDYYAHHGKWKEYLDAAHRNDHYIRELWQYCQGDEFYRGNTTFIITCDHGRGTSLGAHANRGEVDPQASWTDHGKKIEGSNQTWLVAFGRNIQHLGEMEGGRIVYTSQVAPTVANILNVPFTVDRQKKMPAPILKILK
;
A
#
# COMPACT_ATOMS: atom_id res chain seq x y z
N MET A 1 41.94 64.22 -27.47
CA MET A 1 40.57 64.68 -27.20
C MET A 1 39.65 63.67 -27.76
N ILE A 2 38.79 63.02 -26.89
CA ILE A 2 37.73 62.14 -27.22
C ILE A 2 38.12 60.74 -27.74
N LEU A 3 38.23 59.77 -26.85
CA LEU A 3 37.71 58.40 -27.02
C LEU A 3 37.71 57.71 -25.66
N LEU A 4 36.64 57.83 -24.95
CA LEU A 4 36.34 56.99 -23.81
C LEU A 4 34.85 56.86 -23.80
N LEU A 5 34.32 55.64 -24.07
CA LEU A 5 33.05 55.12 -23.75
C LEU A 5 32.69 54.01 -24.76
N LEU A 6 32.74 52.76 -24.31
CA LEU A 6 31.92 51.65 -24.73
C LEU A 6 32.58 50.31 -24.34
N LEU A 7 32.55 49.98 -23.06
CA LEU A 7 32.76 48.61 -22.59
C LEU A 7 32.03 48.44 -21.27
N LEU A 8 30.77 48.09 -21.33
CA LEU A 8 29.94 47.35 -20.35
C LEU A 8 28.52 47.37 -20.93
N PRO A 9 27.96 46.28 -21.35
CA PRO A 9 27.31 45.32 -20.52
C PRO A 9 27.34 43.87 -21.08
N GLN A 10 28.20 43.04 -20.58
CA GLN A 10 28.15 41.60 -20.89
C GLN A 10 28.31 40.70 -19.65
N LEU A 11 27.98 41.18 -18.47
CA LEU A 11 28.12 40.40 -17.24
C LEU A 11 26.81 40.19 -16.50
N PHE A 12 25.65 40.23 -17.18
CA PHE A 12 24.34 40.05 -16.53
C PHE A 12 23.48 38.96 -17.16
N LEU A 13 24.03 38.03 -17.93
CA LEU A 13 23.24 36.99 -18.61
C LEU A 13 23.69 35.55 -18.30
N LEU A 14 24.40 35.31 -17.22
CA LEU A 14 24.84 33.96 -16.82
C LEU A 14 24.31 33.48 -15.46
N ALA A 15 23.35 34.19 -14.88
CA ALA A 15 22.81 33.84 -13.55
C ALA A 15 21.37 33.32 -13.56
N VAL A 16 20.79 32.99 -14.71
CA VAL A 16 19.36 32.53 -14.78
C VAL A 16 19.21 31.10 -15.35
N HIS A 17 20.28 30.39 -15.62
CA HIS A 17 20.19 28.98 -16.11
C HIS A 17 20.60 27.94 -15.08
N GLY A 18 20.57 28.29 -13.79
CA GLY A 18 20.79 27.37 -12.67
C GLY A 18 19.52 27.01 -11.89
N LEU A 19 18.34 27.28 -12.41
CA LEU A 19 17.07 26.91 -11.77
C LEU A 19 16.60 25.55 -12.29
N ASP A 20 16.98 24.53 -11.53
CA ASP A 20 16.16 23.38 -11.18
C ASP A 20 15.80 22.37 -12.26
N SER A 21 16.81 21.67 -12.78
CA SER A 21 16.62 20.32 -13.28
C SER A 21 16.94 19.27 -12.19
N ARG A 22 16.53 19.48 -10.93
CA ARG A 22 16.30 18.35 -10.05
C ARG A 22 15.10 17.61 -10.67
N LYS A 23 15.37 16.55 -11.45
CA LYS A 23 14.36 15.56 -11.77
C LYS A 23 13.70 15.25 -10.43
N GLU A 24 12.45 15.68 -10.26
CA GLU A 24 11.70 15.47 -9.04
C GLU A 24 11.56 13.97 -8.85
N GLU A 25 12.40 13.40 -8.00
CA GLU A 25 12.46 11.97 -7.76
C GLU A 25 11.14 11.51 -7.15
N PRO A 26 10.49 10.51 -7.73
CA PRO A 26 9.22 10.02 -7.22
C PRO A 26 9.40 9.35 -5.86
N ARG A 27 8.37 9.46 -5.02
CA ARG A 27 8.27 8.81 -3.72
C ARG A 27 6.99 8.03 -3.66
N VAL A 28 7.02 6.87 -2.99
CA VAL A 28 5.85 6.02 -2.84
C VAL A 28 5.61 5.69 -1.37
N VAL A 29 4.38 5.84 -0.93
CA VAL A 29 3.86 5.27 0.31
C VAL A 29 2.86 4.17 -0.09
N LEU A 30 3.27 2.93 0.11
CA LEU A 30 2.45 1.74 -0.09
C LEU A 30 1.83 1.35 1.24
N ILE A 31 0.51 1.30 1.32
CA ILE A 31 -0.22 0.95 2.54
C ILE A 31 -1.06 -0.30 2.29
N ALA A 32 -0.94 -1.27 3.17
CA ALA A 32 -1.81 -2.44 3.20
C ALA A 32 -2.69 -2.44 4.46
N ILE A 33 -3.97 -2.75 4.30
CA ILE A 33 -4.92 -2.93 5.38
C ILE A 33 -5.35 -4.40 5.36
N ASP A 34 -4.85 -5.18 6.32
CA ASP A 34 -5.02 -6.63 6.36
C ASP A 34 -6.49 -7.02 6.40
N GLY A 35 -6.90 -7.87 5.46
CA GLY A 35 -8.22 -8.46 5.39
C GLY A 35 -9.39 -7.47 5.31
N LEU A 36 -9.19 -6.21 4.93
CA LEU A 36 -10.28 -5.26 4.74
C LEU A 36 -11.00 -5.52 3.43
N ARG A 37 -12.31 -5.82 3.52
CA ARG A 37 -13.12 -6.17 2.35
C ARG A 37 -13.41 -4.95 1.47
N TRP A 38 -13.61 -5.18 0.18
CA TRP A 38 -13.99 -4.14 -0.77
C TRP A 38 -15.35 -3.48 -0.44
N GLN A 39 -16.26 -4.20 0.22
CA GLN A 39 -17.58 -3.68 0.63
C GLN A 39 -17.42 -2.48 1.57
N GLU A 40 -16.53 -2.55 2.54
CA GLU A 40 -16.29 -1.43 3.47
C GLU A 40 -15.69 -0.23 2.74
N VAL A 41 -14.84 -0.45 1.77
CA VAL A 41 -14.17 0.61 1.02
C VAL A 41 -15.14 1.32 0.06
N PHE A 42 -16.00 0.58 -0.64
CA PHE A 42 -16.86 1.16 -1.67
C PHE A 42 -18.28 1.44 -1.19
N GLU A 43 -18.92 0.48 -0.53
CA GLU A 43 -20.28 0.64 -0.04
C GLU A 43 -20.31 1.41 1.28
N GLY A 44 -19.47 1.01 2.24
CA GLY A 44 -19.35 1.65 3.55
C GLY A 44 -18.84 3.09 3.43
N ALA A 45 -17.86 3.35 2.57
CA ALA A 45 -17.32 4.70 2.39
C ALA A 45 -18.35 5.66 1.77
N ARG A 46 -19.13 5.18 0.80
CA ARG A 46 -20.16 5.99 0.13
C ARG A 46 -21.39 6.21 1.00
N ARG A 47 -21.95 5.16 1.59
CA ARG A 47 -23.21 5.20 2.32
C ARG A 47 -23.06 5.66 3.75
N ASP A 48 -22.06 5.13 4.45
CA ASP A 48 -21.94 5.25 5.91
C ASP A 48 -20.76 6.15 6.32
N SER A 49 -20.09 6.77 5.34
CA SER A 49 -18.89 7.59 5.57
C SER A 49 -17.80 6.87 6.38
N LEU A 50 -17.68 5.55 6.18
CA LEU A 50 -16.73 4.72 6.93
C LEU A 50 -15.27 5.10 6.63
N MET A 51 -14.96 5.37 5.35
CA MET A 51 -13.63 5.76 4.89
C MET A 51 -13.68 7.03 4.02
N PRO A 52 -14.10 8.17 4.60
CA PRO A 52 -14.41 9.39 3.82
C PRO A 52 -13.19 10.02 3.16
N PHE A 53 -12.01 9.93 3.77
CA PHE A 53 -10.79 10.49 3.19
C PHE A 53 -10.34 9.65 1.98
N LEU A 54 -10.31 8.33 2.13
CA LEU A 54 -9.92 7.42 1.05
C LEU A 54 -10.85 7.58 -0.16
N TRP A 55 -12.17 7.66 0.10
CA TRP A 55 -13.17 7.94 -0.93
C TRP A 55 -12.90 9.26 -1.64
N LYS A 56 -12.75 10.36 -0.88
CA LYS A 56 -12.49 11.69 -1.43
C LYS A 56 -11.24 11.73 -2.30
N MET A 57 -10.18 11.06 -1.88
CA MET A 57 -8.92 11.06 -2.62
C MET A 57 -8.99 10.19 -3.86
N GLY A 58 -9.56 9.00 -3.75
CA GLY A 58 -9.70 8.08 -4.87
C GLY A 58 -10.62 8.63 -5.96
N GLU A 59 -11.81 9.11 -5.58
CA GLU A 59 -12.80 9.64 -6.52
C GLU A 59 -12.37 10.98 -7.13
N GLY A 60 -11.84 11.90 -6.32
CA GLY A 60 -11.60 13.27 -6.77
C GLY A 60 -10.18 13.56 -7.26
N LYS A 61 -9.18 12.78 -6.87
CA LYS A 61 -7.76 13.07 -7.13
C LYS A 61 -6.92 11.87 -7.54
N GLY A 62 -7.54 10.72 -7.75
CA GLY A 62 -6.85 9.48 -8.03
C GLY A 62 -7.69 8.47 -8.79
N CYS A 63 -7.58 7.21 -8.41
CA CYS A 63 -8.39 6.13 -8.95
C CYS A 63 -8.71 5.09 -7.88
N MET A 64 -9.82 4.39 -8.08
CA MET A 64 -10.31 3.31 -7.23
C MET A 64 -10.71 2.12 -8.10
N MET A 65 -10.27 0.92 -7.74
CA MET A 65 -10.63 -0.32 -8.44
C MET A 65 -10.92 -1.45 -7.45
N GLY A 66 -11.74 -2.41 -7.86
CA GLY A 66 -12.15 -3.53 -7.04
C GLY A 66 -13.62 -3.51 -6.62
N ASN A 67 -14.39 -2.46 -6.97
CA ASN A 67 -15.83 -2.44 -6.73
C ASN A 67 -16.57 -3.40 -7.65
N ARG A 68 -17.01 -4.52 -7.10
CA ARG A 68 -17.70 -5.56 -7.86
C ARG A 68 -19.08 -5.15 -8.37
N ASN A 69 -19.74 -4.23 -7.70
CA ASN A 69 -21.01 -3.67 -8.16
C ASN A 69 -20.85 -2.83 -9.44
N ARG A 70 -19.63 -2.36 -9.69
CA ARG A 70 -19.21 -1.68 -10.93
C ARG A 70 -18.50 -2.60 -11.91
N LYS A 71 -18.52 -3.92 -11.69
CA LYS A 71 -17.81 -4.90 -12.50
C LYS A 71 -16.28 -4.67 -12.55
N SER A 72 -15.76 -3.84 -11.66
CA SER A 72 -14.32 -3.66 -11.47
C SER A 72 -13.80 -4.77 -10.58
N ARG A 73 -12.78 -5.50 -11.04
CA ARG A 73 -12.28 -6.69 -10.34
C ARG A 73 -10.79 -6.53 -10.06
N MET A 74 -10.43 -6.65 -8.78
CA MET A 74 -9.07 -6.88 -8.33
C MET A 74 -9.06 -8.12 -7.44
N GLU A 75 -8.07 -8.99 -7.62
CA GLU A 75 -8.05 -10.31 -6.98
C GLU A 75 -6.62 -10.75 -6.65
N VAL A 76 -6.46 -11.56 -5.61
CA VAL A 76 -5.25 -12.34 -5.44
C VAL A 76 -5.24 -13.49 -6.45
N GLU A 77 -4.08 -13.75 -7.05
CA GLU A 77 -3.87 -14.82 -8.04
C GLU A 77 -3.47 -16.14 -7.37
N ASN A 78 -2.85 -16.10 -6.16
CA ASN A 78 -2.52 -17.28 -5.40
C ASN A 78 -3.76 -18.09 -5.00
N GLY A 79 -3.62 -19.41 -4.84
CA GLY A 79 -4.71 -20.29 -4.46
C GLY A 79 -4.86 -20.49 -2.95
N ILE A 80 -4.19 -19.72 -2.10
CA ILE A 80 -4.14 -19.88 -0.65
C ILE A 80 -5.11 -18.92 0.06
N TRP A 81 -5.16 -17.65 -0.39
CA TRP A 81 -6.01 -16.58 0.12
C TRP A 81 -5.85 -16.33 1.62
N LYS A 82 -4.60 -16.32 2.07
CA LYS A 82 -4.17 -16.01 3.44
C LYS A 82 -3.15 -14.89 3.43
N SER A 83 -2.97 -14.25 4.58
CA SER A 83 -2.17 -13.03 4.72
C SER A 83 -0.74 -13.22 4.21
N TYR A 84 -0.01 -14.25 4.62
CA TYR A 84 1.36 -14.43 4.13
C TYR A 84 1.42 -14.52 2.60
N ALA A 85 0.55 -15.37 1.99
CA ALA A 85 0.53 -15.56 0.54
C ALA A 85 0.10 -14.28 -0.19
N GLY A 86 -0.90 -13.55 0.33
CA GLY A 86 -1.36 -12.27 -0.22
C GLY A 86 -0.29 -11.18 -0.16
N TYR A 87 0.37 -11.01 0.99
CA TYR A 87 1.50 -10.08 1.12
C TYR A 87 2.68 -10.47 0.23
N SER A 88 3.01 -11.76 0.16
CA SER A 88 4.08 -12.22 -0.74
C SER A 88 3.76 -11.89 -2.19
N GLU A 89 2.54 -12.19 -2.65
CA GLU A 89 2.10 -11.85 -4.01
C GLU A 89 2.17 -10.35 -4.26
N MET A 90 1.60 -9.53 -3.35
CA MET A 90 1.58 -8.08 -3.47
C MET A 90 2.97 -7.45 -3.53
N LEU A 91 3.89 -7.93 -2.70
CA LEU A 91 5.22 -7.32 -2.53
C LEU A 91 6.28 -7.94 -3.43
N CYS A 92 6.10 -9.20 -3.88
CA CYS A 92 7.05 -9.89 -4.74
C CYS A 92 6.59 -10.02 -6.19
N GLY A 93 5.30 -9.75 -6.47
CA GLY A 93 4.73 -9.82 -7.82
C GLY A 93 4.58 -11.24 -8.36
N VAL A 94 4.65 -12.25 -7.52
CA VAL A 94 4.55 -13.66 -7.93
C VAL A 94 3.76 -14.46 -6.92
N THR A 95 3.04 -15.47 -7.40
CA THR A 95 2.45 -16.51 -6.55
C THR A 95 3.48 -17.58 -6.24
N ASP A 96 3.39 -18.19 -5.07
CA ASP A 96 4.30 -19.25 -4.63
C ASP A 96 3.60 -20.22 -3.66
N ASP A 97 2.53 -20.84 -4.12
CA ASP A 97 1.66 -21.71 -3.32
C ASP A 97 2.38 -22.98 -2.85
N GLU A 98 3.48 -23.34 -3.49
CA GLU A 98 4.29 -24.49 -3.12
C GLU A 98 5.10 -24.25 -1.83
N HIS A 99 5.68 -23.05 -1.69
CA HIS A 99 6.51 -22.71 -0.54
C HIS A 99 5.76 -21.88 0.51
N ILE A 100 4.67 -21.15 0.10
CA ILE A 100 3.92 -20.24 0.95
C ILE A 100 2.45 -20.66 0.97
N PHE A 101 2.07 -21.49 1.94
CA PHE A 101 0.71 -22.03 2.05
C PHE A 101 0.04 -21.77 3.40
N ASP A 102 0.75 -21.13 4.34
CA ASP A 102 0.22 -20.71 5.64
C ASP A 102 0.94 -19.46 6.19
N ASN A 103 0.55 -19.02 7.37
CA ASN A 103 1.08 -17.81 8.01
C ASN A 103 2.29 -18.08 8.96
N ARG A 104 3.01 -19.19 8.78
CA ARG A 104 4.17 -19.50 9.62
C ARG A 104 5.32 -18.53 9.41
N LYS A 105 6.11 -18.30 10.44
CA LYS A 105 7.33 -17.48 10.40
C LYS A 105 8.46 -18.19 9.69
N GLN A 106 8.43 -18.20 8.37
CA GLN A 106 9.49 -18.68 7.48
C GLN A 106 9.96 -17.55 6.58
N TYR A 107 11.21 -17.50 6.19
CA TYR A 107 11.73 -16.47 5.31
C TYR A 107 11.28 -16.70 3.87
N ASN A 108 10.69 -15.65 3.28
CA ASN A 108 10.18 -15.67 1.91
C ASN A 108 11.30 -15.94 0.91
N PRO A 109 11.19 -16.96 0.07
CA PRO A 109 12.19 -17.22 -0.98
C PRO A 109 12.18 -16.13 -2.07
N ASN A 110 11.05 -15.49 -2.31
CA ASN A 110 10.87 -14.49 -3.35
C ASN A 110 11.40 -13.11 -2.91
N ARG A 111 11.97 -12.35 -3.85
CA ARG A 111 12.45 -10.99 -3.59
C ARG A 111 11.29 -10.01 -3.64
N SER A 112 11.18 -9.15 -2.63
CA SER A 112 10.18 -8.09 -2.60
C SER A 112 10.62 -6.87 -3.42
N VAL A 113 9.64 -6.06 -3.87
CA VAL A 113 9.91 -4.78 -4.52
C VAL A 113 10.68 -3.82 -3.60
N LEU A 114 10.47 -3.90 -2.28
CA LEU A 114 11.23 -3.10 -1.31
C LEU A 114 12.71 -3.46 -1.38
N GLU A 115 13.04 -4.77 -1.40
CA GLU A 115 14.41 -5.25 -1.52
C GLU A 115 15.05 -4.86 -2.86
N MET A 116 14.27 -4.91 -3.96
CA MET A 116 14.76 -4.51 -5.29
C MET A 116 15.05 -3.01 -5.35
N VAL A 117 14.15 -2.21 -4.79
CA VAL A 117 14.32 -0.75 -4.73
C VAL A 117 15.52 -0.39 -3.87
N ASP A 118 15.67 -0.97 -2.69
CA ASP A 118 16.79 -0.70 -1.79
C ASP A 118 18.15 -1.11 -2.39
N ALA A 119 18.17 -2.17 -3.19
CA ALA A 119 19.37 -2.60 -3.92
C ALA A 119 19.77 -1.63 -5.06
N SER A 120 18.88 -0.73 -5.48
CA SER A 120 19.18 0.30 -6.50
C SER A 120 19.99 1.44 -5.87
N PRO A 121 21.09 1.90 -6.50
CA PRO A 121 21.99 2.91 -5.91
C PRO A 121 21.29 4.19 -5.45
N ASP A 122 20.31 4.69 -6.22
CA ASP A 122 19.58 5.93 -5.93
C ASP A 122 18.59 5.81 -4.76
N PHE A 123 18.33 4.59 -4.31
CA PHE A 123 17.35 4.29 -3.25
C PHE A 123 17.96 3.59 -2.04
N ARG A 124 19.26 3.29 -2.06
CA ARG A 124 19.94 2.62 -0.94
C ARG A 124 19.73 3.41 0.36
N ASP A 125 19.35 2.72 1.43
CA ASP A 125 19.02 3.30 2.73
C ASP A 125 17.81 4.27 2.71
N ARG A 126 17.04 4.27 1.61
CA ARG A 126 15.84 5.10 1.42
C ARG A 126 14.56 4.28 1.33
N VAL A 127 14.61 3.04 1.78
CA VAL A 127 13.46 2.14 1.86
C VAL A 127 13.21 1.77 3.31
N SER A 128 11.95 1.79 3.74
CA SER A 128 11.57 1.41 5.11
C SER A 128 10.23 0.69 5.12
N ALA A 129 10.03 -0.18 6.11
CA ALA A 129 8.76 -0.82 6.38
C ALA A 129 8.36 -0.66 7.84
N VAL A 130 7.08 -0.40 8.08
CA VAL A 130 6.49 -0.25 9.42
C VAL A 130 5.22 -1.08 9.47
N ALA A 131 5.19 -2.13 10.29
CA ALA A 131 4.15 -3.14 10.26
C ALA A 131 3.53 -3.43 11.62
N SER A 132 2.25 -3.73 11.66
CA SER A 132 1.53 -4.17 12.85
C SER A 132 1.73 -5.65 13.15
N TRP A 133 1.88 -6.48 12.10
CA TRP A 133 2.02 -7.93 12.22
C TRP A 133 3.49 -8.37 12.33
N ASP A 134 3.79 -9.26 13.28
CA ASP A 134 5.16 -9.70 13.57
C ASP A 134 5.70 -10.78 12.61
N VAL A 135 4.94 -11.14 11.58
CA VAL A 135 5.40 -12.00 10.47
C VAL A 135 6.02 -11.19 9.34
N MET A 136 5.76 -9.89 9.27
CA MET A 136 6.25 -9.04 8.18
C MET A 136 7.78 -9.11 7.96
N PRO A 137 8.65 -9.20 9.00
CA PRO A 137 10.08 -9.38 8.80
C PRO A 137 10.47 -10.66 8.04
N TYR A 138 9.63 -11.68 8.12
CA TYR A 138 9.83 -12.94 7.38
C TYR A 138 9.36 -12.82 5.93
N ILE A 139 8.23 -12.14 5.70
CA ILE A 139 7.72 -11.85 4.36
C ILE A 139 8.71 -10.99 3.57
N LEU A 140 9.28 -9.96 4.19
CA LEU A 140 10.30 -9.09 3.60
C LEU A 140 11.71 -9.68 3.59
N ASN A 141 11.87 -10.87 4.17
CA ASN A 141 13.13 -11.59 4.30
C ASN A 141 14.31 -10.71 4.76
N ILE A 142 14.21 -10.16 5.97
CA ILE A 142 15.22 -9.25 6.53
C ILE A 142 16.61 -9.88 6.69
N ARG A 143 16.71 -11.20 6.60
CA ARG A 143 18.03 -11.90 6.57
C ARG A 143 18.79 -11.68 5.27
N ARG A 144 18.04 -11.55 4.15
CA ARG A 144 18.61 -11.32 2.83
C ARG A 144 18.68 -9.83 2.50
N SER A 145 17.63 -9.09 2.86
CA SER A 145 17.45 -7.69 2.42
C SER A 145 18.11 -6.68 3.35
N GLU A 146 18.30 -7.03 4.63
CA GLU A 146 18.74 -6.09 5.69
C GLU A 146 17.84 -4.84 5.84
N LEU A 147 16.65 -4.87 5.23
CA LEU A 147 15.69 -3.75 5.26
C LEU A 147 15.29 -3.40 6.70
N PRO A 148 15.21 -2.11 7.03
CA PRO A 148 14.70 -1.68 8.33
C PRO A 148 13.18 -1.90 8.41
N VAL A 149 12.76 -2.92 9.16
CA VAL A 149 11.36 -3.23 9.45
C VAL A 149 11.05 -2.92 10.91
N ASP A 150 10.22 -1.91 11.15
CA ASP A 150 9.72 -1.59 12.50
C ASP A 150 8.40 -2.31 12.76
N PHE A 151 8.41 -3.32 13.62
CA PHE A 151 7.24 -4.15 13.97
C PHE A 151 7.10 -4.40 15.47
N ARG A 152 8.13 -4.09 16.27
CA ARG A 152 8.16 -4.43 17.70
C ARG A 152 7.46 -3.37 18.54
N SER A 153 6.60 -3.82 19.46
CA SER A 153 5.99 -2.95 20.47
C SER A 153 5.50 -3.77 21.67
N LYS A 154 5.41 -3.12 22.83
CA LYS A 154 4.67 -3.64 24.00
C LYS A 154 3.17 -3.32 23.92
N HIS A 155 2.77 -2.36 23.11
CA HIS A 155 1.36 -1.96 22.90
C HIS A 155 0.76 -2.79 21.76
N ARG A 156 0.06 -3.87 22.12
CA ARG A 156 -0.46 -4.88 21.21
C ARG A 156 -1.94 -5.13 21.43
N VAL A 157 -2.60 -5.65 20.41
CA VAL A 157 -3.95 -6.24 20.50
C VAL A 157 -3.87 -7.76 20.71
N SER A 158 -2.78 -8.39 20.27
CA SER A 158 -2.48 -9.81 20.51
C SER A 158 -0.98 -10.05 20.65
N ALA A 159 -0.56 -11.29 20.87
CA ALA A 159 0.86 -11.66 20.92
C ALA A 159 1.61 -11.32 19.64
N GLN A 160 0.93 -11.33 18.49
CA GLN A 160 1.51 -11.16 17.16
C GLN A 160 1.22 -9.80 16.52
N VAL A 161 0.17 -9.09 16.95
CA VAL A 161 -0.31 -7.85 16.33
C VAL A 161 -0.17 -6.69 17.29
N ARG A 162 0.62 -5.68 16.92
CA ARG A 162 0.66 -4.41 17.66
C ARG A 162 -0.50 -3.51 17.22
N ARG A 163 -0.83 -2.51 18.04
CA ARG A 163 -1.89 -1.54 17.69
C ARG A 163 -1.51 -0.73 16.46
N ASP A 164 -2.46 -0.55 15.54
CA ASP A 164 -2.28 0.25 14.32
C ASP A 164 -1.95 1.71 14.63
N SER A 165 -2.43 2.26 15.74
CA SER A 165 -2.04 3.61 16.20
C SER A 165 -0.54 3.73 16.50
N VAL A 166 0.09 2.67 16.98
CA VAL A 166 1.54 2.62 17.19
C VAL A 166 2.26 2.55 15.84
N THR A 167 1.71 1.79 14.90
CA THR A 167 2.22 1.69 13.52
C THR A 167 2.18 3.04 12.83
N LEU A 168 1.06 3.78 12.92
CA LEU A 168 0.97 5.16 12.43
C LEU A 168 2.06 6.06 13.02
N HIS A 169 2.16 6.10 14.36
CA HIS A 169 3.16 6.96 15.03
C HIS A 169 4.59 6.62 14.57
N ARG A 170 4.90 5.34 14.40
CA ARG A 170 6.21 4.88 13.91
C ARG A 170 6.42 5.23 12.44
N ALA A 171 5.38 5.13 11.60
CA ALA A 171 5.45 5.53 10.19
C ALA A 171 5.71 7.04 10.05
N LEU A 172 4.98 7.88 10.78
CA LEU A 172 5.21 9.33 10.82
C LEU A 172 6.63 9.68 11.28
N LYS A 173 7.10 9.02 12.35
CA LYS A 173 8.49 9.18 12.81
C LYS A 173 9.50 8.77 11.76
N THR A 174 9.26 7.65 11.05
CA THR A 174 10.14 7.16 9.99
C THR A 174 10.19 8.14 8.81
N LEU A 175 9.04 8.73 8.42
CA LEU A 175 8.99 9.79 7.40
C LEU A 175 9.86 10.98 7.80
N GLY A 176 9.77 11.44 9.06
CA GLY A 176 10.53 12.60 9.54
C GLY A 176 12.02 12.34 9.74
N ASP A 177 12.39 11.20 10.29
CA ASP A 177 13.78 10.94 10.66
C ASP A 177 14.62 10.42 9.49
N LYS A 178 14.03 9.57 8.62
CA LYS A 178 14.77 8.83 7.59
C LYS A 178 14.51 9.31 6.17
N HIS A 179 13.42 10.03 5.95
CA HIS A 179 13.00 10.50 4.63
C HIS A 179 13.06 9.39 3.55
N PRO A 180 12.39 8.23 3.77
CA PRO A 180 12.40 7.17 2.77
C PRO A 180 11.72 7.61 1.47
N LYS A 181 12.26 7.13 0.33
CA LYS A 181 11.64 7.28 -1.00
C LYS A 181 10.57 6.22 -1.24
N LEU A 182 10.68 5.07 -0.56
CA LEU A 182 9.65 4.03 -0.50
C LEU A 182 9.38 3.67 0.96
N LEU A 183 8.17 3.93 1.40
CA LEU A 183 7.67 3.50 2.71
C LEU A 183 6.54 2.48 2.52
N PHE A 184 6.69 1.30 3.10
CA PHE A 184 5.61 0.34 3.26
C PHE A 184 5.03 0.42 4.67
N VAL A 185 3.71 0.53 4.78
CA VAL A 185 2.97 0.54 6.05
C VAL A 185 1.92 -0.57 6.02
N GLU A 186 1.87 -1.38 7.06
CA GLU A 186 0.84 -2.41 7.18
C GLU A 186 0.05 -2.21 8.48
N PHE A 187 -1.28 -2.16 8.36
CA PHE A 187 -2.26 -2.12 9.44
C PHE A 187 -2.98 -3.48 9.53
N CYS A 188 -3.17 -4.01 10.73
CA CYS A 188 -3.63 -5.39 10.94
C CYS A 188 -4.82 -5.53 11.91
N GLU A 189 -5.29 -4.45 12.55
CA GLU A 189 -6.40 -4.53 13.50
C GLU A 189 -7.71 -4.97 12.84
N THR A 190 -7.92 -4.68 11.55
CA THR A 190 -9.11 -5.12 10.79
C THR A 190 -9.18 -6.65 10.74
N ASP A 191 -8.14 -7.32 10.34
CA ASP A 191 -8.08 -8.78 10.29
C ASP A 191 -8.21 -9.39 11.68
N TYR A 192 -7.51 -8.84 12.67
CA TYR A 192 -7.59 -9.28 14.06
C TYR A 192 -9.02 -9.25 14.59
N TYR A 193 -9.74 -8.13 14.43
CA TYR A 193 -11.12 -8.02 14.94
C TYR A 193 -12.11 -8.88 14.15
N ALA A 194 -11.91 -9.03 12.84
CA ALA A 194 -12.73 -9.92 12.04
C ALA A 194 -12.64 -11.38 12.51
N HIS A 195 -11.43 -11.90 12.71
CA HIS A 195 -11.23 -13.26 13.24
C HIS A 195 -11.85 -13.49 14.63
N HIS A 196 -12.05 -12.44 15.40
CA HIS A 196 -12.71 -12.50 16.70
C HIS A 196 -14.21 -12.22 16.65
N GLY A 197 -14.81 -12.08 15.45
CA GLY A 197 -16.24 -11.81 15.26
C GLY A 197 -16.67 -10.43 15.77
N LYS A 198 -15.75 -9.50 15.95
CA LYS A 198 -15.99 -8.18 16.53
C LYS A 198 -16.31 -7.16 15.43
N TRP A 199 -17.54 -7.23 14.92
CA TRP A 199 -17.96 -6.41 13.78
C TRP A 199 -17.79 -4.91 14.01
N LYS A 200 -18.25 -4.42 15.16
CA LYS A 200 -18.10 -2.99 15.49
C LYS A 200 -16.65 -2.56 15.51
N GLU A 201 -15.79 -3.31 16.19
CA GLU A 201 -14.36 -3.00 16.29
C GLU A 201 -13.64 -3.13 14.95
N TYR A 202 -14.09 -4.04 14.07
CA TYR A 202 -13.61 -4.16 12.70
C TYR A 202 -13.93 -2.90 11.89
N LEU A 203 -15.16 -2.40 11.94
CA LEU A 203 -15.54 -1.14 11.29
C LEU A 203 -14.82 0.07 11.92
N ASP A 204 -14.73 0.11 13.24
CA ASP A 204 -13.99 1.15 13.94
C ASP A 204 -12.50 1.15 13.53
N ALA A 205 -11.89 -0.03 13.32
CA ALA A 205 -10.52 -0.15 12.83
C ALA A 205 -10.38 0.38 11.39
N ALA A 206 -11.30 0.01 10.50
CA ALA A 206 -11.34 0.54 9.14
C ALA A 206 -11.45 2.07 9.13
N HIS A 207 -12.34 2.65 9.96
CA HIS A 207 -12.49 4.10 10.08
C HIS A 207 -11.23 4.78 10.63
N ARG A 208 -10.57 4.18 11.63
CA ARG A 208 -9.28 4.68 12.13
C ARG A 208 -8.21 4.62 11.06
N ASN A 209 -8.15 3.56 10.25
CA ASN A 209 -7.16 3.43 9.18
C ASN A 209 -7.35 4.51 8.11
N ASP A 210 -8.59 4.90 7.78
CA ASP A 210 -8.85 6.07 6.92
C ASP A 210 -8.25 7.35 7.50
N HIS A 211 -8.43 7.56 8.81
CA HIS A 211 -7.83 8.70 9.51
C HIS A 211 -6.30 8.66 9.48
N TYR A 212 -5.69 7.48 9.68
CA TYR A 212 -4.24 7.30 9.65
C TYR A 212 -3.66 7.56 8.25
N ILE A 213 -4.35 7.12 7.20
CA ILE A 213 -3.98 7.43 5.81
C ILE A 213 -4.01 8.95 5.58
N ARG A 214 -5.03 9.63 6.10
CA ARG A 214 -5.14 11.09 6.03
C ARG A 214 -3.96 11.79 6.73
N GLU A 215 -3.58 11.33 7.93
CA GLU A 215 -2.45 11.90 8.67
C GLU A 215 -1.13 11.71 7.93
N LEU A 216 -0.86 10.51 7.40
CA LEU A 216 0.32 10.23 6.58
C LEU A 216 0.36 11.11 5.32
N TRP A 217 -0.78 11.28 4.65
CA TRP A 217 -0.88 12.17 3.49
C TRP A 217 -0.62 13.63 3.88
N GLN A 218 -1.25 14.11 4.94
CA GLN A 218 -1.08 15.48 5.41
C GLN A 218 0.37 15.76 5.81
N TYR A 219 1.03 14.81 6.47
CA TYR A 219 2.45 14.90 6.75
C TYR A 219 3.25 15.09 5.45
N CYS A 220 3.04 14.22 4.46
CA CYS A 220 3.74 14.31 3.18
C CYS A 220 3.45 15.62 2.43
N GLN A 221 2.26 16.20 2.56
CA GLN A 221 1.96 17.49 1.94
C GLN A 221 2.53 18.68 2.73
N GLY A 222 2.80 18.52 4.02
CA GLY A 222 3.43 19.52 4.88
C GLY A 222 4.95 19.57 4.75
N ASP A 223 5.57 18.45 4.42
CA ASP A 223 7.02 18.28 4.38
C ASP A 223 7.60 18.60 2.99
N GLU A 224 8.67 19.37 2.95
CA GLU A 224 9.29 19.84 1.69
C GLU A 224 9.83 18.70 0.83
N PHE A 225 10.38 17.64 1.45
CA PHE A 225 10.89 16.47 0.73
C PHE A 225 9.79 15.69 0.00
N TYR A 226 8.57 15.60 0.58
CA TYR A 226 7.48 14.79 0.05
C TYR A 226 6.46 15.57 -0.79
N ARG A 227 6.27 16.86 -0.50
CA ARG A 227 5.22 17.69 -1.10
C ARG A 227 5.26 17.64 -2.63
N GLY A 228 4.11 17.31 -3.22
CA GLY A 228 3.96 17.26 -4.68
C GLY A 228 4.65 16.10 -5.38
N ASN A 229 5.49 15.31 -4.68
CA ASN A 229 6.31 14.23 -5.26
C ASN A 229 5.94 12.83 -4.79
N THR A 230 4.89 12.72 -3.96
CA THR A 230 4.52 11.44 -3.34
C THR A 230 3.29 10.84 -3.99
N THR A 231 3.37 9.55 -4.25
CA THR A 231 2.26 8.69 -4.68
C THR A 231 1.87 7.78 -3.53
N PHE A 232 0.59 7.72 -3.25
CA PHE A 232 -0.01 6.79 -2.29
C PHE A 232 -0.70 5.67 -3.04
N ILE A 233 -0.42 4.43 -2.66
CA ILE A 233 -1.11 3.21 -3.10
C ILE A 233 -1.61 2.51 -1.86
N ILE A 234 -2.92 2.30 -1.75
CA ILE A 234 -3.59 1.67 -0.63
C ILE A 234 -4.33 0.44 -1.15
N THR A 235 -4.15 -0.71 -0.51
CA THR A 235 -4.77 -1.98 -0.90
C THR A 235 -4.93 -2.90 0.31
N CYS A 236 -5.38 -4.13 0.08
CA CYS A 236 -5.36 -5.22 1.06
C CYS A 236 -4.64 -6.44 0.48
N ASP A 237 -4.21 -7.33 1.35
CA ASP A 237 -3.52 -8.57 1.01
C ASP A 237 -4.47 -9.69 0.55
N HIS A 238 -5.67 -9.73 1.12
CA HIS A 238 -6.77 -10.62 0.73
C HIS A 238 -8.12 -10.02 1.12
N GLY A 239 -9.20 -10.59 0.60
CA GLY A 239 -10.56 -10.34 1.03
C GLY A 239 -11.00 -11.28 2.15
N ARG A 240 -12.27 -11.29 2.43
CA ARG A 240 -12.91 -12.16 3.44
C ARG A 240 -14.25 -12.67 2.92
N GLY A 241 -14.84 -13.60 3.64
CA GLY A 241 -16.20 -14.07 3.34
C GLY A 241 -17.22 -12.94 3.24
N THR A 242 -18.21 -13.13 2.39
CA THR A 242 -19.18 -12.09 2.06
C THR A 242 -20.40 -12.07 2.98
N SER A 243 -20.74 -13.21 3.61
CA SER A 243 -21.90 -13.31 4.50
C SER A 243 -21.61 -12.65 5.85
N LEU A 244 -22.44 -11.68 6.22
CA LEU A 244 -22.40 -11.05 7.54
C LEU A 244 -23.12 -11.89 8.62
N GLY A 245 -23.96 -12.86 8.20
CA GLY A 245 -24.87 -13.57 9.10
C GLY A 245 -26.06 -12.72 9.55
N ALA A 246 -27.04 -13.36 10.19
CA ALA A 246 -28.28 -12.70 10.61
C ALA A 246 -28.09 -11.71 11.78
N HIS A 247 -27.00 -11.79 12.53
CA HIS A 247 -26.80 -11.09 13.80
C HIS A 247 -25.61 -10.13 13.85
N ALA A 248 -24.92 -9.88 12.74
CA ALA A 248 -23.74 -9.00 12.69
C ALA A 248 -24.01 -7.62 13.31
N ASN A 249 -25.20 -7.07 13.11
CA ASN A 249 -25.61 -5.77 13.67
C ASN A 249 -25.93 -5.79 15.18
N ARG A 250 -25.94 -6.95 15.82
CA ARG A 250 -26.24 -7.11 17.25
C ARG A 250 -24.99 -7.40 18.09
N GLY A 251 -23.81 -7.43 17.46
CA GLY A 251 -22.55 -7.76 18.17
C GLY A 251 -22.39 -9.23 18.52
N GLU A 252 -23.24 -10.11 18.01
CA GLU A 252 -23.17 -11.55 18.20
C GLU A 252 -22.51 -12.22 16.99
N VAL A 253 -21.64 -13.20 17.24
CA VAL A 253 -21.02 -14.01 16.17
C VAL A 253 -22.06 -15.01 15.67
N ASP A 254 -22.50 -14.84 14.45
CA ASP A 254 -23.33 -15.83 13.77
C ASP A 254 -22.42 -16.96 13.25
N PRO A 255 -22.65 -18.22 13.62
CA PRO A 255 -21.90 -19.37 13.09
C PRO A 255 -21.94 -19.50 11.56
N GLN A 256 -22.93 -18.88 10.90
CA GLN A 256 -23.05 -18.85 9.44
C GLN A 256 -22.37 -17.63 8.80
N ALA A 257 -21.83 -16.71 9.59
CA ALA A 257 -21.12 -15.55 9.10
C ALA A 257 -19.74 -15.93 8.55
N SER A 258 -19.52 -15.73 7.27
CA SER A 258 -18.22 -16.02 6.65
C SER A 258 -17.26 -14.83 6.67
N TRP A 259 -17.71 -13.60 6.97
CA TRP A 259 -16.86 -12.41 7.02
C TRP A 259 -15.75 -12.48 8.09
N THR A 260 -15.94 -13.35 9.09
CA THR A 260 -14.96 -13.53 10.17
C THR A 260 -13.71 -14.29 9.75
N ASP A 261 -13.74 -14.92 8.57
CA ASP A 261 -12.66 -15.79 8.13
C ASP A 261 -12.32 -15.58 6.64
N HIS A 262 -11.21 -16.15 6.21
CA HIS A 262 -10.71 -16.11 4.85
C HIS A 262 -9.95 -17.41 4.50
N GLY A 263 -9.68 -17.60 3.21
CA GLY A 263 -8.96 -18.77 2.69
C GLY A 263 -9.68 -19.41 1.50
N LYS A 264 -9.02 -20.34 0.84
CA LYS A 264 -9.43 -20.96 -0.44
C LYS A 264 -10.88 -21.47 -0.51
N LYS A 265 -11.46 -21.87 0.63
CA LYS A 265 -12.83 -22.42 0.69
C LYS A 265 -13.89 -21.36 1.00
N ILE A 266 -13.49 -20.11 1.20
CA ILE A 266 -14.37 -19.04 1.63
C ILE A 266 -14.53 -18.06 0.49
N GLU A 267 -15.72 -18.02 -0.10
CA GLU A 267 -16.05 -17.11 -1.20
C GLU A 267 -15.86 -15.65 -0.78
N GLY A 268 -15.17 -14.88 -1.62
CA GLY A 268 -14.83 -13.48 -1.36
C GLY A 268 -13.41 -13.27 -0.85
N SER A 269 -12.74 -14.31 -0.33
CA SER A 269 -11.38 -14.17 0.21
C SER A 269 -10.32 -13.80 -0.84
N ASN A 270 -10.57 -14.07 -2.11
CA ASN A 270 -9.70 -13.63 -3.21
C ASN A 270 -9.97 -12.19 -3.67
N GLN A 271 -11.02 -11.53 -3.16
CA GLN A 271 -11.47 -10.24 -3.64
C GLN A 271 -10.71 -9.11 -2.94
N THR A 272 -9.86 -8.43 -3.67
CA THR A 272 -9.11 -7.29 -3.20
C THR A 272 -9.57 -5.99 -3.88
N TRP A 273 -8.94 -4.90 -3.50
CA TRP A 273 -9.22 -3.56 -4.02
C TRP A 273 -7.94 -2.73 -4.02
N LEU A 274 -7.94 -1.60 -4.72
CA LEU A 274 -6.86 -0.62 -4.71
C LEU A 274 -7.42 0.77 -4.83
N VAL A 275 -6.89 1.69 -4.03
CA VAL A 275 -7.06 3.14 -4.17
C VAL A 275 -5.67 3.75 -4.31
N ALA A 276 -5.49 4.57 -5.35
CA ALA A 276 -4.22 5.26 -5.57
C ALA A 276 -4.45 6.73 -5.90
N PHE A 277 -3.57 7.60 -5.40
CA PHE A 277 -3.60 9.03 -5.65
C PHE A 277 -2.24 9.67 -5.47
N GLY A 278 -2.10 10.90 -5.91
CA GLY A 278 -0.86 11.66 -5.82
C GLY A 278 -0.19 11.87 -7.17
N ARG A 279 1.15 12.09 -7.14
CA ARG A 279 1.87 12.63 -8.31
C ARG A 279 1.72 11.81 -9.59
N ASN A 280 1.96 10.52 -9.53
CA ASN A 280 2.07 9.65 -10.71
C ASN A 280 0.74 9.00 -11.10
N ILE A 281 -0.37 9.34 -10.44
CA ILE A 281 -1.66 8.69 -10.63
C ILE A 281 -2.61 9.56 -11.46
N GLN A 282 -3.24 8.96 -12.46
CA GLN A 282 -4.32 9.59 -13.24
C GLN A 282 -5.55 9.82 -12.36
N HIS A 283 -6.32 10.87 -12.68
CA HIS A 283 -7.59 11.15 -12.01
C HIS A 283 -8.71 10.43 -12.76
N LEU A 284 -8.96 9.18 -12.44
CA LEU A 284 -9.95 8.32 -13.09
C LEU A 284 -11.20 8.09 -12.23
N GLY A 285 -11.15 8.48 -10.94
CA GLY A 285 -12.23 8.21 -10.01
C GLY A 285 -12.47 6.72 -9.79
N GLU A 286 -13.71 6.34 -9.51
CA GLU A 286 -14.13 4.96 -9.34
C GLU A 286 -14.21 4.26 -10.70
N MET A 287 -13.30 3.34 -10.94
CA MET A 287 -13.17 2.63 -12.22
C MET A 287 -14.25 1.58 -12.38
N GLU A 288 -14.74 1.44 -13.61
CA GLU A 288 -15.80 0.50 -13.97
C GLU A 288 -15.30 -0.55 -14.97
N GLY A 289 -15.77 -1.79 -14.82
CA GLY A 289 -15.48 -2.88 -15.76
C GLY A 289 -13.99 -3.20 -15.91
N GLY A 290 -13.63 -3.72 -17.07
CA GLY A 290 -12.26 -3.99 -17.45
C GLY A 290 -11.80 -5.43 -17.17
N ARG A 291 -10.51 -5.67 -17.47
CA ARG A 291 -9.86 -6.95 -17.14
C ARG A 291 -9.61 -7.05 -15.64
N ILE A 292 -9.53 -8.27 -15.14
CA ILE A 292 -9.11 -8.51 -13.76
C ILE A 292 -7.71 -7.93 -13.57
N VAL A 293 -7.53 -7.18 -12.50
CA VAL A 293 -6.24 -6.75 -12.00
C VAL A 293 -5.86 -7.69 -10.86
N TYR A 294 -4.64 -8.16 -10.86
CA TYR A 294 -4.15 -9.04 -9.80
C TYR A 294 -3.29 -8.29 -8.81
N THR A 295 -3.31 -8.72 -7.57
CA THR A 295 -2.50 -8.16 -6.47
C THR A 295 -1.00 -8.25 -6.79
N SER A 296 -0.58 -9.27 -7.55
CA SER A 296 0.78 -9.43 -8.07
C SER A 296 1.26 -8.23 -8.92
N GLN A 297 0.35 -7.43 -9.49
CA GLN A 297 0.70 -6.26 -10.29
C GLN A 297 1.08 -5.01 -9.45
N VAL A 298 0.89 -5.05 -8.13
CA VAL A 298 1.25 -3.92 -7.23
C VAL A 298 2.76 -3.70 -7.20
N ALA A 299 3.54 -4.76 -6.99
CA ALA A 299 5.00 -4.66 -6.95
C ALA A 299 5.62 -4.02 -8.21
N PRO A 300 5.33 -4.49 -9.44
CA PRO A 300 5.86 -3.84 -10.64
C PRO A 300 5.29 -2.43 -10.87
N THR A 301 4.10 -2.10 -10.35
CA THR A 301 3.56 -0.74 -10.40
C THR A 301 4.37 0.21 -9.52
N VAL A 302 4.72 -0.20 -8.30
CA VAL A 302 5.60 0.56 -7.41
C VAL A 302 6.98 0.76 -8.04
N ALA A 303 7.58 -0.30 -8.57
CA ALA A 303 8.88 -0.24 -9.25
C ALA A 303 8.85 0.69 -10.47
N ASN A 304 7.77 0.63 -11.28
CA ASN A 304 7.57 1.51 -12.43
C ASN A 304 7.49 2.99 -12.03
N ILE A 305 6.73 3.32 -10.99
CA ILE A 305 6.64 4.70 -10.46
C ILE A 305 8.02 5.20 -10.03
N LEU A 306 8.82 4.35 -9.40
CA LEU A 306 10.16 4.69 -8.91
C LEU A 306 11.25 4.60 -9.99
N ASN A 307 10.89 4.20 -11.22
CA ASN A 307 11.84 3.97 -12.32
C ASN A 307 12.94 2.94 -11.98
N VAL A 308 12.58 1.93 -11.19
CA VAL A 308 13.47 0.82 -10.83
C VAL A 308 13.10 -0.43 -11.65
N PRO A 309 14.06 -1.14 -12.24
CA PRO A 309 13.78 -2.40 -12.92
C PRO A 309 13.14 -3.42 -11.97
N PHE A 310 12.01 -3.98 -12.37
CA PHE A 310 11.35 -5.06 -11.65
C PHE A 310 11.68 -6.40 -12.31
N THR A 311 12.10 -7.37 -11.51
CA THR A 311 12.48 -8.69 -12.00
C THR A 311 11.93 -9.78 -11.09
N VAL A 312 11.55 -10.91 -11.65
CA VAL A 312 11.17 -12.11 -10.91
C VAL A 312 12.07 -13.27 -11.33
N ASP A 313 12.06 -14.37 -10.60
CA ASP A 313 12.76 -15.58 -11.00
C ASP A 313 12.34 -15.94 -12.44
N ARG A 314 13.32 -16.35 -13.28
CA ARG A 314 13.11 -16.66 -14.70
C ARG A 314 12.07 -17.75 -14.95
N GLN A 315 11.81 -18.60 -13.97
CA GLN A 315 10.81 -19.66 -14.06
C GLN A 315 9.38 -19.15 -13.76
N LYS A 316 9.24 -17.93 -13.25
CA LYS A 316 7.96 -17.32 -12.89
C LYS A 316 7.55 -16.27 -13.92
N LYS A 317 6.25 -16.20 -14.22
CA LYS A 317 5.70 -15.16 -15.09
C LYS A 317 5.78 -13.80 -14.41
N MET A 318 6.47 -12.86 -15.03
CA MET A 318 6.54 -11.49 -14.56
C MET A 318 5.20 -10.76 -14.82
N PRO A 319 4.54 -10.21 -13.80
CA PRO A 319 3.33 -9.44 -13.98
C PRO A 319 3.63 -8.06 -14.58
N ALA A 320 2.72 -7.57 -15.39
CA ALA A 320 2.82 -6.20 -15.90
C ALA A 320 2.34 -5.20 -14.82
N PRO A 321 2.92 -4.00 -14.76
CA PRO A 321 2.40 -2.94 -13.90
C PRO A 321 0.99 -2.53 -14.32
N ILE A 322 0.24 -1.89 -13.42
CA ILE A 322 -1.11 -1.39 -13.68
C ILE A 322 -1.01 -0.05 -14.43
N LEU A 323 -0.51 -0.09 -15.68
CA LEU A 323 -0.19 1.10 -16.46
C LEU A 323 -1.38 2.05 -16.65
N LYS A 324 -2.60 1.54 -16.70
CA LYS A 324 -3.82 2.34 -16.92
C LYS A 324 -4.09 3.38 -15.83
N ILE A 325 -3.49 3.27 -14.64
CA ILE A 325 -3.64 4.26 -13.57
C ILE A 325 -2.48 5.26 -13.50
N LEU A 326 -1.42 5.05 -14.25
CA LEU A 326 -0.22 5.89 -14.24
C LEU A 326 -0.33 7.04 -15.24
N LYS A 327 0.25 8.21 -14.89
CA LYS A 327 0.38 9.37 -15.77
C LYS A 327 1.46 9.16 -16.81
#